data_b3450b3c79762d3ff7a5127fd8883013
#
_entry.id   b3450b3c79762d3ff7a5127fd8883013
#
_cell.length_a   1.000
_cell.length_b   1.000
_cell.length_c   1.000
_cell.angle_alpha   90.00
_cell.angle_beta   90.00
_cell.angle_gamma   90.00
#
_symmetry.space_group_name_H-M   'P 1'
#
loop_
_entity.id
_entity.type
_entity.pdbx_description
1 polymer ?
#
loop_
_entity_poly.entity_id
_entity_poly.type
_entity_poly.pdbx_seq_one_letter_code
_entity_poly.pdbx_strand_id
1 'polypeptide(L)'
;MDTDPSSNVVVFQIGQEHSVAGHGPTVADDSVRQAWDLARRQGGALPEQVVALKSEWEPSPADSRFIARTFPNAAVYYTFPRPDPRRWPEALADARQQLESVAAERYDERCAQLEREGELLPMLWSETSPQADLLAAMPHYTLVPDGLHVSLALVGTAPSGRIGISHLTHHHFGPDGVWGEAGTFGDLYETACANLASGLRIAEYDNGVLDMHHDGVAAGAVCLPDFYAYVSDLVGEERFIVGISCPQHLVVAAESSPYAATVRSMIMESDYPASESVPCVLRVDRRGLTILAERR
;
A
#
# COMPACT_ATOMS: atom_id res chain seq x y z
N MET A 1 0.16 -0.03 11.20
CA MET A 1 0.04 -0.63 12.54
C MET A 1 -1.11 0.06 13.22
N ASP A 2 -2.05 -0.67 13.78
CA ASP A 2 -3.14 -0.03 14.54
C ASP A 2 -2.51 0.61 15.80
N THR A 3 -2.71 1.89 15.99
CA THR A 3 -2.19 2.65 17.14
C THR A 3 -3.27 2.87 18.22
N ASP A 4 -4.42 2.21 18.08
CA ASP A 4 -5.50 2.29 19.08
C ASP A 4 -5.32 1.23 20.19
N PRO A 5 -4.77 1.61 21.36
CA PRO A 5 -4.54 0.67 22.46
C PRO A 5 -5.83 0.22 23.17
N SER A 6 -7.00 0.72 22.77
CA SER A 6 -8.30 0.29 23.32
C SER A 6 -8.74 -1.09 22.82
N SER A 7 -8.13 -1.55 21.72
CA SER A 7 -8.33 -2.87 21.13
C SER A 7 -7.08 -3.71 21.37
N ASN A 8 -7.19 -4.76 22.20
CA ASN A 8 -6.10 -5.69 22.46
C ASN A 8 -5.97 -6.68 21.30
N VAL A 9 -4.98 -6.49 20.45
CA VAL A 9 -4.66 -7.43 19.37
C VAL A 9 -3.87 -8.61 19.94
N VAL A 10 -4.30 -9.81 19.59
CA VAL A 10 -3.65 -11.05 20.01
C VAL A 10 -3.30 -11.87 18.78
N VAL A 11 -2.03 -12.21 18.63
CA VAL A 11 -1.52 -13.08 17.57
C VAL A 11 -1.27 -14.47 18.15
N PHE A 12 -1.85 -15.46 17.51
CA PHE A 12 -1.68 -16.88 17.84
C PHE A 12 -0.81 -17.53 16.78
N GLN A 13 0.37 -17.98 17.15
CA GLN A 13 1.30 -18.67 16.27
C GLN A 13 0.92 -20.15 16.16
N ILE A 14 0.67 -20.59 14.94
CA ILE A 14 0.28 -21.95 14.58
C ILE A 14 1.50 -22.65 13.98
N GLY A 15 2.11 -23.55 14.74
CA GLY A 15 3.36 -24.18 14.31
C GLY A 15 4.49 -23.16 14.13
N GLN A 16 5.36 -23.37 13.12
CA GLN A 16 6.54 -22.51 12.92
C GLN A 16 6.31 -21.35 11.92
N GLU A 17 5.39 -21.49 10.97
CA GLU A 17 5.32 -20.59 9.80
C GLU A 17 3.99 -19.82 9.66
N HIS A 18 2.98 -20.19 10.43
CA HIS A 18 1.66 -19.61 10.28
C HIS A 18 1.20 -18.90 11.56
N SER A 19 0.46 -17.80 11.40
CA SER A 19 -0.17 -17.12 12.53
C SER A 19 -1.57 -16.63 12.15
N VAL A 20 -2.45 -16.61 13.14
CA VAL A 20 -3.77 -16.02 13.05
C VAL A 20 -3.89 -14.91 14.10
N ALA A 21 -4.62 -13.86 13.80
CA ALA A 21 -4.81 -12.75 14.71
C ALA A 21 -6.29 -12.55 15.01
N GLY A 22 -6.56 -12.10 16.23
CA GLY A 22 -7.87 -11.63 16.62
C GLY A 22 -7.73 -10.44 17.56
N HIS A 23 -8.84 -9.84 17.93
CA HIS A 23 -8.85 -8.71 18.85
C HIS A 23 -10.02 -8.80 19.83
N GLY A 24 -9.86 -8.13 20.95
CA GLY A 24 -10.88 -7.97 21.97
C GLY A 24 -10.73 -6.64 22.70
N PRO A 25 -11.75 -6.17 23.45
CA PRO A 25 -11.62 -4.92 24.20
C PRO A 25 -10.51 -5.04 25.25
N THR A 26 -9.55 -4.10 25.25
CA THR A 26 -8.36 -4.13 26.11
C THR A 26 -8.69 -4.26 27.60
N VAL A 27 -9.71 -3.54 28.05
CA VAL A 27 -10.10 -3.51 29.47
C VAL A 27 -10.90 -4.74 29.92
N ALA A 28 -11.38 -5.56 28.98
CA ALA A 28 -12.17 -6.76 29.31
C ALA A 28 -11.31 -7.83 29.99
N ASP A 29 -11.92 -8.56 30.92
CA ASP A 29 -11.24 -9.66 31.61
C ASP A 29 -11.12 -10.94 30.77
N ASP A 30 -11.81 -11.00 29.64
CA ASP A 30 -11.82 -12.12 28.69
C ASP A 30 -11.40 -11.68 27.26
N SER A 31 -10.59 -10.65 27.18
CA SER A 31 -10.10 -10.05 25.93
C SER A 31 -9.39 -11.06 25.01
N VAL A 32 -8.49 -11.89 25.59
CA VAL A 32 -7.77 -12.93 24.83
C VAL A 32 -8.72 -14.03 24.36
N ARG A 33 -9.71 -14.38 25.15
CA ARG A 33 -10.73 -15.37 24.74
C ARG A 33 -11.56 -14.85 23.55
N GLN A 34 -11.99 -13.58 23.60
CA GLN A 34 -12.72 -12.95 22.48
C GLN A 34 -11.85 -12.89 21.21
N ALA A 35 -10.58 -12.52 21.34
CA ALA A 35 -9.62 -12.53 20.25
C ALA A 35 -9.45 -13.94 19.63
N TRP A 36 -9.36 -14.98 20.46
CA TRP A 36 -9.29 -16.36 19.97
C TRP A 36 -10.55 -16.79 19.23
N ASP A 37 -11.72 -16.47 19.76
CA ASP A 37 -13.00 -16.80 19.12
C ASP A 37 -13.15 -16.14 17.75
N LEU A 38 -12.60 -14.94 17.57
CA LEU A 38 -12.52 -14.25 16.29
C LEU A 38 -11.52 -14.94 15.35
N ALA A 39 -10.28 -15.11 15.79
CA ALA A 39 -9.20 -15.70 15.00
C ALA A 39 -9.55 -17.12 14.51
N ARG A 40 -10.17 -17.94 15.37
CA ARG A 40 -10.62 -19.30 15.01
C ARG A 40 -11.69 -19.31 13.92
N ARG A 41 -12.62 -18.35 13.95
CA ARG A 41 -13.69 -18.25 12.91
C ARG A 41 -13.12 -17.86 11.55
N GLN A 42 -12.08 -17.04 11.52
CA GLN A 42 -11.46 -16.56 10.29
C GLN A 42 -10.44 -17.54 9.72
N GLY A 43 -9.64 -18.18 10.57
CA GLY A 43 -8.49 -18.99 10.16
C GLY A 43 -8.63 -20.50 10.35
N GLY A 44 -9.73 -21.01 10.94
CA GLY A 44 -9.97 -22.45 11.13
C GLY A 44 -8.94 -23.14 12.07
N ALA A 45 -8.13 -22.39 12.82
CA ALA A 45 -7.07 -22.92 13.67
C ALA A 45 -7.62 -23.73 14.85
N LEU A 46 -6.88 -24.80 15.22
CA LEU A 46 -7.19 -25.64 16.38
C LEU A 46 -6.31 -25.25 17.56
N PRO A 47 -6.85 -25.29 18.81
CA PRO A 47 -6.10 -24.92 20.01
C PRO A 47 -4.77 -25.67 20.19
N GLU A 48 -4.73 -26.94 19.83
CA GLU A 48 -3.57 -27.82 19.98
C GLU A 48 -2.39 -27.42 19.07
N GLN A 49 -2.67 -26.64 18.04
CA GLN A 49 -1.68 -26.16 17.08
C GLN A 49 -0.99 -24.86 17.52
N VAL A 50 -1.52 -24.19 18.55
CA VAL A 50 -0.98 -22.94 19.04
C VAL A 50 0.28 -23.20 19.86
N VAL A 51 1.43 -22.70 19.37
CA VAL A 51 2.74 -22.85 20.03
C VAL A 51 3.18 -21.60 20.79
N ALA A 52 2.66 -20.44 20.40
CA ALA A 52 2.89 -19.18 21.10
C ALA A 52 1.69 -18.23 20.95
N LEU A 53 1.58 -17.32 21.91
CA LEU A 53 0.57 -16.28 21.94
C LEU A 53 1.26 -14.96 22.28
N LYS A 54 1.06 -13.93 21.46
CA LYS A 54 1.52 -12.59 21.72
C LYS A 54 0.32 -11.65 21.81
N SER A 55 0.09 -11.09 23.00
CA SER A 55 -0.94 -10.11 23.29
C SER A 55 -0.33 -8.72 23.38
N GLU A 56 -1.04 -7.67 23.02
CA GLU A 56 -0.56 -6.31 23.30
C GLU A 56 -0.53 -6.02 24.79
N TRP A 57 -1.53 -6.47 25.52
CA TRP A 57 -1.62 -6.31 26.96
C TRP A 57 -1.46 -7.63 27.70
N GLU A 58 -0.88 -7.55 28.88
CA GLU A 58 -0.79 -8.70 29.79
C GLU A 58 -2.19 -9.30 30.03
N PRO A 59 -2.34 -10.63 29.82
CA PRO A 59 -3.61 -11.31 30.03
C PRO A 59 -4.14 -11.13 31.44
N SER A 60 -5.42 -10.93 31.59
CA SER A 60 -6.10 -10.89 32.88
C SER A 60 -5.95 -12.24 33.63
N PRO A 61 -6.24 -12.31 34.94
CA PRO A 61 -6.32 -13.57 35.63
C PRO A 61 -7.35 -14.57 35.06
N ALA A 62 -8.44 -14.05 34.42
CA ALA A 62 -9.43 -14.87 33.74
C ALA A 62 -8.88 -15.41 32.41
N ASP A 63 -8.25 -14.56 31.62
CA ASP A 63 -7.58 -14.96 30.37
C ASP A 63 -6.41 -15.90 30.63
N SER A 64 -5.61 -15.68 31.68
CA SER A 64 -4.50 -16.60 32.08
C SER A 64 -5.00 -18.00 32.36
N ARG A 65 -6.15 -18.13 33.04
CA ARG A 65 -6.80 -19.43 33.27
C ARG A 65 -7.36 -20.03 31.98
N PHE A 66 -7.90 -19.21 31.10
CA PHE A 66 -8.36 -19.64 29.77
C PHE A 66 -7.18 -20.15 28.93
N ILE A 67 -6.09 -19.40 28.84
CA ILE A 67 -4.88 -19.76 28.11
C ILE A 67 -4.32 -21.09 28.60
N ALA A 68 -4.13 -21.25 29.94
CA ALA A 68 -3.57 -22.47 30.51
C ALA A 68 -4.41 -23.72 30.21
N ARG A 69 -5.73 -23.59 30.08
CA ARG A 69 -6.62 -24.72 29.75
C ARG A 69 -6.69 -24.98 28.23
N THR A 70 -6.65 -23.95 27.43
CA THR A 70 -6.91 -24.04 25.98
C THR A 70 -5.62 -24.25 25.19
N PHE A 71 -4.52 -23.65 25.63
CA PHE A 71 -3.20 -23.68 24.98
C PHE A 71 -2.11 -24.10 25.98
N PRO A 72 -2.15 -25.32 26.55
CA PRO A 72 -1.29 -25.70 27.67
C PRO A 72 0.21 -25.67 27.36
N ASN A 73 0.58 -25.71 26.07
CA ASN A 73 1.97 -25.74 25.62
C ASN A 73 2.41 -24.41 24.97
N ALA A 74 1.55 -23.39 24.91
CA ALA A 74 1.88 -22.14 24.25
C ALA A 74 2.71 -21.23 25.16
N ALA A 75 3.77 -20.65 24.60
CA ALA A 75 4.48 -19.55 25.22
C ALA A 75 3.64 -18.26 25.16
N VAL A 76 3.61 -17.48 26.24
CA VAL A 76 2.82 -16.26 26.34
C VAL A 76 3.72 -15.05 26.42
N TYR A 77 3.52 -14.09 25.52
CA TYR A 77 4.23 -12.82 25.46
C TYR A 77 3.24 -11.66 25.46
N TYR A 78 3.65 -10.52 26.02
CA TYR A 78 2.86 -9.30 25.95
C TYR A 78 3.78 -8.06 25.85
N THR A 79 3.21 -6.96 25.37
CA THR A 79 3.94 -5.70 25.19
C THR A 79 3.77 -4.78 26.40
N PHE A 80 2.53 -4.61 26.89
CA PHE A 80 2.19 -3.73 27.99
C PHE A 80 1.74 -4.52 29.21
N PRO A 81 2.22 -4.21 30.43
CA PRO A 81 1.70 -4.81 31.64
C PRO A 81 0.26 -4.35 31.89
N ARG A 82 -0.58 -5.26 32.41
CA ARG A 82 -1.95 -4.91 32.76
C ARG A 82 -1.95 -3.96 33.97
N PRO A 83 -2.53 -2.76 33.85
CA PRO A 83 -2.56 -1.79 34.94
C PRO A 83 -3.61 -2.18 36.01
N ASP A 84 -3.52 -1.54 37.17
CA ASP A 84 -4.64 -1.54 38.13
C ASP A 84 -5.91 -0.99 37.42
N PRO A 85 -7.10 -1.54 37.69
CA PRO A 85 -8.36 -1.14 37.02
C PRO A 85 -8.66 0.37 37.01
N ARG A 86 -8.18 1.10 38.04
CA ARG A 86 -8.38 2.56 38.11
C ARG A 86 -7.41 3.36 37.22
N ARG A 87 -6.36 2.73 36.76
CA ARG A 87 -5.28 3.39 35.97
C ARG A 87 -5.37 3.11 34.48
N TRP A 88 -6.42 2.46 34.01
CA TRP A 88 -6.59 2.20 32.58
C TRP A 88 -6.52 3.46 31.69
N PRO A 89 -7.17 4.61 32.05
CA PRO A 89 -7.09 5.79 31.20
C PRO A 89 -5.67 6.32 31.00
N GLU A 90 -4.86 6.31 32.08
CA GLU A 90 -3.46 6.72 32.06
C GLU A 90 -2.61 5.73 31.24
N ALA A 91 -2.75 4.42 31.50
CA ALA A 91 -2.00 3.40 30.81
C ALA A 91 -2.32 3.34 29.30
N LEU A 92 -3.56 3.58 28.89
CA LEU A 92 -3.94 3.65 27.47
C LEU A 92 -3.32 4.90 26.78
N ALA A 93 -3.22 6.03 27.50
CA ALA A 93 -2.56 7.22 26.96
C ALA A 93 -1.06 6.99 26.77
N ASP A 94 -0.40 6.41 27.76
CA ASP A 94 1.03 6.08 27.71
C ASP A 94 1.32 5.06 26.60
N ALA A 95 0.50 4.02 26.47
CA ALA A 95 0.63 3.01 25.43
C ALA A 95 0.45 3.62 24.02
N ARG A 96 -0.52 4.53 23.85
CA ARG A 96 -0.71 5.23 22.57
C ARG A 96 0.53 6.03 22.20
N GLN A 97 1.04 6.84 23.12
CA GLN A 97 2.24 7.63 22.90
C GLN A 97 3.45 6.73 22.54
N GLN A 98 3.61 5.61 23.21
CA GLN A 98 4.69 4.66 22.91
C GLN A 98 4.51 4.01 21.53
N LEU A 99 3.29 3.61 21.15
CA LEU A 99 3.01 3.04 19.82
C LEU A 99 3.25 4.07 18.71
N GLU A 100 2.84 5.31 18.92
CA GLU A 100 3.08 6.42 17.98
C GLU A 100 4.58 6.69 17.81
N SER A 101 5.36 6.71 18.91
CA SER A 101 6.82 6.87 18.85
C SER A 101 7.49 5.74 18.06
N VAL A 102 7.15 4.48 18.36
CA VAL A 102 7.69 3.31 17.63
C VAL A 102 7.27 3.31 16.15
N ALA A 103 6.05 3.77 15.85
CA ALA A 103 5.59 3.90 14.48
C ALA A 103 6.37 4.99 13.72
N ALA A 104 6.64 6.13 14.37
CA ALA A 104 7.44 7.21 13.81
C ALA A 104 8.90 6.77 13.55
N GLU A 105 9.56 6.14 14.53
CA GLU A 105 10.92 5.62 14.38
C GLU A 105 11.02 4.63 13.21
N ARG A 106 10.07 3.70 13.09
CA ARG A 106 10.04 2.75 11.97
C ARG A 106 9.76 3.41 10.62
N TYR A 107 8.97 4.47 10.63
CA TYR A 107 8.74 5.26 9.42
C TYR A 107 10.02 5.95 8.97
N ASP A 108 10.74 6.61 9.89
CA ASP A 108 12.00 7.29 9.62
C ASP A 108 13.08 6.31 9.13
N GLU A 109 13.23 5.15 9.79
CA GLU A 109 14.15 4.09 9.34
C GLU A 109 13.82 3.61 7.93
N ARG A 110 12.54 3.46 7.61
CA ARG A 110 12.08 3.04 6.29
C ARG A 110 12.33 4.10 5.22
N CYS A 111 12.06 5.36 5.53
CA CYS A 111 12.39 6.48 4.63
C CYS A 111 13.89 6.52 4.35
N ALA A 112 14.73 6.44 5.38
CA ALA A 112 16.18 6.41 5.22
C ALA A 112 16.69 5.17 4.44
N GLN A 113 16.00 4.02 4.53
CA GLN A 113 16.31 2.86 3.70
C GLN A 113 15.94 3.11 2.23
N LEU A 114 14.75 3.64 1.97
CA LEU A 114 14.30 3.96 0.61
C LEU A 114 15.19 5.04 -0.05
N GLU A 115 15.68 6.02 0.71
CA GLU A 115 16.64 7.02 0.21
C GLU A 115 17.96 6.38 -0.26
N ARG A 116 18.38 5.29 0.35
CA ARG A 116 19.62 4.58 -0.03
C ARG A 116 19.45 3.55 -1.13
N GLU A 117 18.32 2.85 -1.15
CA GLU A 117 18.14 1.60 -1.90
C GLU A 117 16.91 1.65 -2.84
N GLY A 118 16.06 2.67 -2.69
CA GLY A 118 14.84 2.80 -3.47
C GLY A 118 15.11 3.19 -4.92
N GLU A 119 14.30 2.68 -5.82
CA GLU A 119 14.30 3.06 -7.22
C GLU A 119 13.44 4.32 -7.42
N LEU A 120 13.98 5.30 -8.10
CA LEU A 120 13.25 6.52 -8.44
C LEU A 120 12.25 6.23 -9.56
N LEU A 121 10.95 6.41 -9.29
CA LEU A 121 9.87 6.09 -10.23
C LEU A 121 8.85 7.24 -10.33
N PRO A 122 8.17 7.39 -11.49
CA PRO A 122 7.07 8.34 -11.64
C PRO A 122 5.80 7.77 -10.99
N MET A 123 5.16 8.57 -10.14
CA MET A 123 3.93 8.24 -9.42
C MET A 123 2.75 8.99 -9.99
N LEU A 124 1.73 8.25 -10.39
CA LEU A 124 0.49 8.83 -10.91
C LEU A 124 -0.43 9.23 -9.75
N TRP A 125 -0.98 10.43 -9.83
CA TRP A 125 -1.93 10.99 -8.86
C TRP A 125 -3.24 11.41 -9.53
N SER A 126 -4.33 11.20 -8.82
CA SER A 126 -5.63 11.79 -9.18
C SER A 126 -6.01 12.89 -8.19
N GLU A 127 -6.58 13.99 -8.65
CA GLU A 127 -7.15 15.03 -7.79
C GLU A 127 -8.31 14.53 -6.93
N THR A 128 -8.91 13.40 -7.30
CA THR A 128 -9.98 12.75 -6.54
C THR A 128 -9.48 11.75 -5.52
N SER A 129 -8.16 11.53 -5.44
CA SER A 129 -7.55 10.65 -4.43
C SER A 129 -7.82 11.17 -3.01
N PRO A 130 -8.07 10.29 -2.03
CA PRO A 130 -8.16 10.69 -0.62
C PRO A 130 -6.92 11.42 -0.09
N GLN A 131 -5.78 11.28 -0.74
CA GLN A 131 -4.51 11.90 -0.37
C GLN A 131 -4.09 13.03 -1.33
N ALA A 132 -4.98 13.52 -2.17
CA ALA A 132 -4.68 14.57 -3.17
C ALA A 132 -4.07 15.84 -2.55
N ASP A 133 -4.40 16.17 -1.31
CA ASP A 133 -3.82 17.32 -0.60
C ASP A 133 -2.28 17.25 -0.49
N LEU A 134 -1.70 16.05 -0.54
CA LEU A 134 -0.24 15.87 -0.53
C LEU A 134 0.43 16.40 -1.80
N LEU A 135 -0.28 16.50 -2.92
CA LEU A 135 0.24 17.06 -4.17
C LEU A 135 0.79 18.48 -4.00
N ALA A 136 0.19 19.29 -3.13
CA ALA A 136 0.66 20.64 -2.83
C ALA A 136 2.09 20.69 -2.24
N ALA A 137 2.53 19.60 -1.60
CA ALA A 137 3.86 19.48 -1.02
C ALA A 137 4.90 18.88 -1.99
N MET A 138 4.46 18.41 -3.17
CA MET A 138 5.29 17.66 -4.11
C MET A 138 5.45 18.41 -5.44
N PRO A 139 6.66 18.51 -6.01
CA PRO A 139 6.82 18.85 -7.41
C PRO A 139 6.08 17.83 -8.29
N HIS A 140 5.34 18.32 -9.27
CA HIS A 140 4.58 17.44 -10.16
C HIS A 140 4.36 18.09 -11.55
N TYR A 141 4.11 17.26 -12.56
CA TYR A 141 3.58 17.69 -13.84
C TYR A 141 2.09 17.36 -13.93
N THR A 142 1.31 18.24 -14.53
CA THR A 142 -0.09 17.98 -14.87
C THR A 142 -0.16 17.22 -16.20
N LEU A 143 -0.73 16.02 -16.18
CA LEU A 143 -0.95 15.18 -17.36
C LEU A 143 -2.30 15.45 -18.00
N VAL A 144 -3.33 15.60 -17.17
CA VAL A 144 -4.69 15.97 -17.56
C VAL A 144 -5.13 17.09 -16.62
N PRO A 145 -5.48 18.28 -17.13
CA PRO A 145 -5.99 19.38 -16.30
C PRO A 145 -7.18 18.92 -15.46
N ASP A 146 -7.22 19.36 -14.20
CA ASP A 146 -8.28 19.04 -13.24
C ASP A 146 -8.51 17.51 -13.06
N GLY A 147 -7.43 16.71 -13.17
CA GLY A 147 -7.58 15.27 -13.09
C GLY A 147 -6.34 14.50 -12.70
N LEU A 148 -5.34 14.39 -13.59
CA LEU A 148 -4.17 13.55 -13.38
C LEU A 148 -2.87 14.34 -13.36
N HIS A 149 -2.02 13.98 -12.41
CA HIS A 149 -0.69 14.52 -12.21
C HIS A 149 0.33 13.38 -12.07
N VAL A 150 1.59 13.70 -12.27
CA VAL A 150 2.71 12.81 -11.99
C VAL A 150 3.72 13.48 -11.07
N SER A 151 4.02 12.86 -9.97
CA SER A 151 5.13 13.20 -9.06
C SER A 151 6.23 12.15 -9.14
N LEU A 152 7.23 12.25 -8.27
CA LEU A 152 8.31 11.28 -8.15
C LEU A 152 8.34 10.67 -6.76
N ALA A 153 8.69 9.40 -6.68
CA ALA A 153 8.90 8.71 -5.43
C ALA A 153 10.06 7.71 -5.51
N LEU A 154 10.67 7.45 -4.37
CA LEU A 154 11.55 6.30 -4.17
C LEU A 154 10.71 5.10 -3.77
N VAL A 155 10.82 4.04 -4.53
CA VAL A 155 10.03 2.81 -4.37
C VAL A 155 10.96 1.64 -4.12
N GLY A 156 10.64 0.80 -3.15
CA GLY A 156 11.43 -0.39 -2.84
C GLY A 156 10.63 -1.43 -2.10
N THR A 157 11.15 -2.66 -2.08
CA THR A 157 10.50 -3.77 -1.38
C THR A 157 11.11 -3.93 0.00
N ALA A 158 10.29 -3.79 1.03
CA ALA A 158 10.71 -4.06 2.40
C ALA A 158 11.01 -5.57 2.60
N PRO A 159 11.80 -5.95 3.62
CA PRO A 159 12.06 -7.36 3.95
C PRO A 159 10.79 -8.20 4.19
N SER A 160 9.67 -7.56 4.51
CA SER A 160 8.34 -8.19 4.64
C SER A 160 7.65 -8.49 3.30
N GLY A 161 8.28 -8.17 2.17
CA GLY A 161 7.68 -8.26 0.83
C GLY A 161 6.69 -7.12 0.50
N ARG A 162 6.50 -6.16 1.40
CA ARG A 162 5.63 -4.99 1.16
C ARG A 162 6.38 -3.92 0.38
N ILE A 163 5.72 -3.34 -0.61
CA ILE A 163 6.22 -2.17 -1.32
C ILE A 163 6.23 -0.97 -0.38
N GLY A 164 7.36 -0.28 -0.33
CA GLY A 164 7.56 0.99 0.33
C GLY A 164 7.61 2.10 -0.69
N ILE A 165 6.98 3.23 -0.39
CA ILE A 165 6.96 4.42 -1.23
C ILE A 165 7.35 5.61 -0.35
N SER A 166 8.32 6.39 -0.79
CA SER A 166 8.72 7.67 -0.19
C SER A 166 8.62 8.76 -1.26
N HIS A 167 7.61 9.61 -1.15
CA HIS A 167 7.37 10.66 -2.14
C HIS A 167 8.39 11.79 -2.01
N LEU A 168 8.90 12.28 -3.15
CA LEU A 168 9.76 13.45 -3.19
C LEU A 168 8.92 14.72 -3.03
N THR A 169 9.21 15.47 -1.98
CA THR A 169 8.57 16.78 -1.69
C THR A 169 9.47 17.93 -2.12
N HIS A 170 8.93 19.15 -2.15
CA HIS A 170 9.71 20.38 -2.42
C HIS A 170 10.94 20.51 -1.51
N HIS A 171 10.87 19.97 -0.29
CA HIS A 171 11.99 19.99 0.65
C HIS A 171 13.22 19.20 0.15
N HIS A 172 13.00 18.11 -0.58
CA HIS A 172 14.08 17.29 -1.15
C HIS A 172 14.87 18.02 -2.26
N PHE A 173 14.28 19.04 -2.89
CA PHE A 173 14.87 19.84 -3.97
C PHE A 173 15.45 21.19 -3.48
N GLY A 174 15.34 21.48 -2.19
CA GLY A 174 15.90 22.70 -1.60
C GLY A 174 17.43 22.66 -1.51
N PRO A 175 18.07 23.80 -1.15
CA PRO A 175 19.53 23.89 -1.03
C PRO A 175 20.15 22.87 -0.06
N ASP A 176 19.38 22.46 0.95
CA ASP A 176 19.78 21.46 1.95
C ASP A 176 19.13 20.08 1.69
N GLY A 177 18.43 19.93 0.55
CA GLY A 177 17.75 18.69 0.20
C GLY A 177 18.70 17.67 -0.43
N VAL A 178 18.45 16.40 -0.17
CA VAL A 178 19.26 15.26 -0.66
C VAL A 178 19.40 15.26 -2.20
N TRP A 179 18.43 15.82 -2.91
CA TRP A 179 18.37 15.86 -4.38
C TRP A 179 18.69 17.25 -4.97
N GLY A 180 18.97 18.26 -4.12
CA GLY A 180 19.25 19.63 -4.57
C GLY A 180 20.44 19.77 -5.51
N GLU A 181 21.45 18.88 -5.39
CA GLU A 181 22.60 18.80 -6.29
C GLU A 181 22.40 17.82 -7.45
N ALA A 182 21.37 16.96 -7.42
CA ALA A 182 21.15 15.91 -8.41
C ALA A 182 20.47 16.42 -9.69
N GLY A 183 20.05 17.68 -9.74
CA GLY A 183 19.41 18.28 -10.89
C GLY A 183 18.00 18.84 -10.61
N THR A 184 17.34 19.27 -11.67
CA THR A 184 15.96 19.77 -11.60
C THR A 184 14.96 18.60 -11.49
N PHE A 185 13.72 18.92 -11.14
CA PHE A 185 12.62 17.93 -11.22
C PHE A 185 12.54 17.26 -12.60
N GLY A 186 12.80 18.01 -13.68
CA GLY A 186 12.81 17.47 -15.05
C GLY A 186 13.89 16.41 -15.26
N ASP A 187 15.11 16.64 -14.79
CA ASP A 187 16.23 15.67 -14.93
C ASP A 187 15.93 14.37 -14.17
N LEU A 188 15.37 14.51 -12.97
CA LEU A 188 14.95 13.36 -12.17
C LEU A 188 13.74 12.63 -12.76
N TYR A 189 12.83 13.35 -13.39
CA TYR A 189 11.69 12.77 -14.10
C TYR A 189 12.13 11.91 -15.29
N GLU A 190 13.10 12.39 -16.09
CA GLU A 190 13.68 11.59 -17.18
C GLU A 190 14.34 10.31 -16.64
N THR A 191 15.08 10.42 -15.55
CA THR A 191 15.68 9.25 -14.87
C THR A 191 14.62 8.27 -14.37
N ALA A 192 13.57 8.76 -13.73
CA ALA A 192 12.47 7.96 -13.24
C ALA A 192 11.73 7.23 -14.36
N CYS A 193 11.50 7.90 -15.49
CA CYS A 193 10.90 7.29 -16.67
C CYS A 193 11.79 6.18 -17.25
N ALA A 194 13.11 6.40 -17.32
CA ALA A 194 14.06 5.38 -17.79
C ALA A 194 14.08 4.16 -16.87
N ASN A 195 14.07 4.35 -15.55
CA ASN A 195 13.97 3.28 -14.57
C ASN A 195 12.68 2.47 -14.77
N LEU A 196 11.52 3.15 -14.79
CA LEU A 196 10.24 2.49 -15.01
C LEU A 196 10.23 1.68 -16.31
N ALA A 197 10.71 2.25 -17.41
CA ALA A 197 10.76 1.55 -18.70
C ALA A 197 11.62 0.30 -18.65
N SER A 198 12.72 0.31 -17.90
CA SER A 198 13.64 -0.85 -17.76
C SER A 198 13.02 -2.00 -16.96
N GLY A 199 12.16 -1.71 -15.99
CA GLY A 199 11.48 -2.71 -15.14
C GLY A 199 10.08 -3.11 -15.61
N LEU A 200 9.53 -2.43 -16.62
CA LEU A 200 8.17 -2.68 -17.10
C LEU A 200 8.09 -4.03 -17.85
N ARG A 201 7.18 -4.89 -17.41
CA ARG A 201 6.88 -6.18 -18.05
C ARG A 201 5.55 -6.07 -18.77
N ILE A 202 5.54 -6.47 -20.03
CA ILE A 202 4.35 -6.44 -20.87
C ILE A 202 4.03 -7.85 -21.33
N ALA A 203 2.82 -8.30 -21.03
CA ALA A 203 2.26 -9.52 -21.56
C ALA A 203 1.21 -9.15 -22.62
N GLU A 204 1.36 -9.72 -23.82
CA GLU A 204 0.39 -9.59 -24.89
C GLU A 204 -0.46 -10.87 -24.93
N TYR A 205 -1.78 -10.70 -24.91
CA TYR A 205 -2.72 -11.82 -25.05
C TYR A 205 -3.19 -11.93 -26.51
N ASP A 206 -3.55 -13.15 -26.92
CA ASP A 206 -4.03 -13.47 -28.28
C ASP A 206 -5.21 -12.60 -28.75
N ASN A 207 -5.90 -11.95 -27.83
CA ASN A 207 -7.04 -11.07 -28.10
C ASN A 207 -6.65 -9.59 -28.29
N GLY A 208 -5.35 -9.27 -28.33
CA GLY A 208 -4.83 -7.89 -28.49
C GLY A 208 -4.96 -7.03 -27.22
N VAL A 209 -5.17 -7.65 -26.06
CA VAL A 209 -5.09 -6.98 -24.77
C VAL A 209 -3.64 -7.04 -24.28
N LEU A 210 -3.12 -5.90 -23.84
CA LEU A 210 -1.82 -5.82 -23.17
C LEU A 210 -2.03 -5.73 -21.66
N ASP A 211 -1.25 -6.48 -20.92
CA ASP A 211 -1.20 -6.45 -19.47
C ASP A 211 0.19 -6.01 -19.02
N MET A 212 0.27 -4.89 -18.30
CA MET A 212 1.53 -4.27 -17.92
C MET A 212 1.71 -4.29 -16.41
N HIS A 213 2.84 -4.81 -15.99
CA HIS A 213 3.23 -4.94 -14.59
C HIS A 213 4.58 -4.30 -14.32
N HIS A 214 4.72 -3.74 -13.13
CA HIS A 214 5.97 -3.34 -12.53
C HIS A 214 5.94 -3.69 -11.04
N ASP A 215 7.06 -4.12 -10.48
CA ASP A 215 7.13 -4.50 -9.05
C ASP A 215 6.83 -3.31 -8.11
N GLY A 216 6.98 -2.09 -8.60
CA GLY A 216 6.63 -0.85 -7.89
C GLY A 216 5.33 -0.21 -8.39
N VAL A 217 5.38 0.45 -9.54
CA VAL A 217 4.31 1.35 -10.01
C VAL A 217 4.11 1.31 -11.53
N ALA A 218 3.47 0.29 -12.05
CA ALA A 218 3.16 0.19 -13.47
C ALA A 218 2.24 1.31 -14.00
N ALA A 219 1.36 1.87 -13.16
CA ALA A 219 0.46 2.96 -13.54
C ALA A 219 1.20 4.19 -14.09
N GLY A 220 2.43 4.43 -13.63
CA GLY A 220 3.32 5.47 -14.14
C GLY A 220 3.70 5.30 -15.62
N ALA A 221 3.49 4.13 -16.24
CA ALA A 221 3.84 3.91 -17.64
C ALA A 221 3.13 4.85 -18.61
N VAL A 222 1.93 5.34 -18.26
CA VAL A 222 1.22 6.35 -19.07
C VAL A 222 1.97 7.69 -19.18
N CYS A 223 2.98 7.89 -18.32
CA CYS A 223 3.82 9.09 -18.30
C CYS A 223 5.08 8.96 -19.17
N LEU A 224 5.39 7.77 -19.67
CA LEU A 224 6.59 7.54 -20.49
C LEU A 224 6.47 8.34 -21.80
N PRO A 225 7.54 9.02 -22.24
CA PRO A 225 7.49 9.86 -23.43
C PRO A 225 7.01 9.13 -24.69
N ASP A 226 7.42 7.88 -24.86
CA ASP A 226 7.10 7.05 -26.03
C ASP A 226 5.92 6.11 -25.82
N PHE A 227 5.20 6.23 -24.68
CA PHE A 227 4.10 5.32 -24.32
C PHE A 227 3.07 5.19 -25.44
N TYR A 228 2.59 6.33 -25.97
CA TYR A 228 1.61 6.32 -27.05
C TYR A 228 2.13 5.60 -28.29
N ALA A 229 3.32 5.96 -28.76
CA ALA A 229 3.88 5.38 -29.99
C ALA A 229 4.10 3.88 -29.85
N TYR A 230 4.69 3.47 -28.72
CA TYR A 230 4.97 2.07 -28.44
C TYR A 230 3.70 1.21 -28.31
N VAL A 231 2.72 1.68 -27.54
CA VAL A 231 1.47 0.94 -27.31
C VAL A 231 0.61 0.92 -28.58
N SER A 232 0.53 2.04 -29.34
CA SER A 232 -0.25 2.06 -30.59
C SER A 232 0.30 1.08 -31.63
N ASP A 233 1.61 0.87 -31.66
CA ASP A 233 2.25 -0.13 -32.53
C ASP A 233 1.88 -1.57 -32.09
N LEU A 234 1.91 -1.85 -30.79
CA LEU A 234 1.55 -3.17 -30.26
C LEU A 234 0.07 -3.52 -30.45
N VAL A 235 -0.85 -2.58 -30.15
CA VAL A 235 -2.30 -2.84 -30.31
C VAL A 235 -2.78 -2.67 -31.75
N GLY A 236 -1.96 -2.09 -32.65
CA GLY A 236 -2.28 -1.87 -34.05
C GLY A 236 -3.31 -0.76 -34.31
N GLU A 237 -3.56 0.12 -33.34
CA GLU A 237 -4.54 1.20 -33.42
C GLU A 237 -4.02 2.52 -32.85
N GLU A 238 -4.52 3.65 -33.42
CA GLU A 238 -4.16 5.01 -32.97
C GLU A 238 -4.93 5.47 -31.72
N ARG A 239 -5.93 4.74 -31.29
CA ARG A 239 -6.73 5.02 -30.09
C ARG A 239 -6.92 3.75 -29.30
N PHE A 240 -6.60 3.83 -28.02
CA PHE A 240 -6.73 2.71 -27.11
C PHE A 240 -7.18 3.15 -25.73
N ILE A 241 -7.73 2.20 -25.00
CA ILE A 241 -8.19 2.37 -23.63
C ILE A 241 -7.13 1.81 -22.69
N VAL A 242 -6.77 2.58 -21.67
CA VAL A 242 -5.91 2.16 -20.57
C VAL A 242 -6.76 2.07 -19.29
N GLY A 243 -6.82 0.91 -18.72
CA GLY A 243 -7.44 0.67 -17.43
C GLY A 243 -6.39 0.54 -16.33
N ILE A 244 -6.45 1.39 -15.32
CA ILE A 244 -5.57 1.37 -14.15
C ILE A 244 -6.38 0.86 -12.97
N SER A 245 -6.10 -0.38 -12.51
CA SER A 245 -6.80 -0.99 -11.37
C SER A 245 -6.12 -0.67 -10.04
N CYS A 246 -4.81 -0.54 -10.05
CA CYS A 246 -3.96 -0.23 -8.89
C CYS A 246 -2.61 0.35 -9.37
N PRO A 247 -1.78 0.91 -8.48
CA PRO A 247 -0.49 1.48 -8.90
C PRO A 247 0.45 0.50 -9.62
N GLN A 248 0.40 -0.80 -9.31
CA GLN A 248 1.30 -1.81 -9.86
C GLN A 248 0.86 -2.42 -11.19
N HIS A 249 -0.37 -2.14 -11.63
CA HIS A 249 -0.97 -2.86 -12.75
C HIS A 249 -1.83 -1.97 -13.63
N LEU A 250 -1.65 -2.09 -14.92
CA LEU A 250 -2.52 -1.48 -15.92
C LEU A 250 -2.78 -2.43 -17.10
N VAL A 251 -3.94 -2.28 -17.70
CA VAL A 251 -4.37 -3.09 -18.85
C VAL A 251 -4.72 -2.19 -20.02
N VAL A 252 -4.32 -2.56 -21.22
CA VAL A 252 -4.58 -1.79 -22.44
C VAL A 252 -5.36 -2.63 -23.45
N ALA A 253 -6.33 -2.00 -24.11
CA ALA A 253 -7.05 -2.60 -25.23
C ALA A 253 -7.30 -1.54 -26.31
N ALA A 254 -7.30 -1.93 -27.58
CA ALA A 254 -7.74 -1.07 -28.66
C ALA A 254 -9.15 -0.52 -28.40
N GLU A 255 -9.43 0.76 -28.69
CA GLU A 255 -10.76 1.36 -28.42
C GLU A 255 -11.88 0.67 -29.20
N SER A 256 -11.58 0.16 -30.41
CA SER A 256 -12.53 -0.58 -31.25
C SER A 256 -12.73 -2.05 -30.82
N SER A 257 -11.85 -2.56 -29.96
CA SER A 257 -11.91 -3.95 -29.47
C SER A 257 -13.12 -4.19 -28.60
N PRO A 258 -13.79 -5.38 -28.69
CA PRO A 258 -14.85 -5.76 -27.77
C PRO A 258 -14.36 -5.82 -26.31
N TYR A 259 -13.05 -5.93 -26.09
CA TYR A 259 -12.46 -5.96 -24.75
C TYR A 259 -12.35 -4.60 -24.07
N ALA A 260 -12.48 -3.48 -24.81
CA ALA A 260 -12.49 -2.13 -24.24
C ALA A 260 -13.57 -1.96 -23.16
N ALA A 261 -14.77 -2.49 -23.41
CA ALA A 261 -15.86 -2.49 -22.43
C ALA A 261 -15.54 -3.36 -21.21
N THR A 262 -14.92 -4.52 -21.41
CA THR A 262 -14.51 -5.44 -20.33
C THR A 262 -13.46 -4.79 -19.44
N VAL A 263 -12.42 -4.16 -20.02
CA VAL A 263 -11.41 -3.41 -19.27
C VAL A 263 -12.08 -2.33 -18.41
N ARG A 264 -13.02 -1.56 -18.99
CA ARG A 264 -13.75 -0.54 -18.23
C ARG A 264 -14.52 -1.12 -17.04
N SER A 265 -15.31 -2.18 -17.24
CA SER A 265 -16.06 -2.84 -16.14
C SER A 265 -15.11 -3.32 -15.05
N MET A 266 -14.05 -4.03 -15.41
CA MET A 266 -13.07 -4.57 -14.47
C MET A 266 -12.46 -3.46 -13.59
N ILE A 267 -12.10 -2.31 -14.16
CA ILE A 267 -11.52 -1.20 -13.41
C ILE A 267 -12.55 -0.54 -12.50
N MET A 268 -13.76 -0.32 -12.98
CA MET A 268 -14.82 0.34 -12.21
C MET A 268 -15.37 -0.55 -11.07
N GLU A 269 -15.23 -1.86 -11.18
CA GLU A 269 -15.64 -2.85 -10.18
C GLU A 269 -14.49 -3.31 -9.27
N SER A 270 -13.27 -2.77 -9.47
CA SER A 270 -12.10 -3.10 -8.65
C SER A 270 -12.31 -2.77 -7.18
N ASP A 271 -11.96 -3.70 -6.28
CA ASP A 271 -12.00 -3.50 -4.83
C ASP A 271 -10.75 -2.78 -4.27
N TYR A 272 -9.82 -2.39 -5.13
CA TYR A 272 -8.60 -1.72 -4.70
C TYR A 272 -8.92 -0.38 -4.02
N PRO A 273 -8.51 -0.16 -2.77
CA PRO A 273 -8.72 1.11 -2.10
C PRO A 273 -7.88 2.19 -2.78
N ALA A 274 -8.51 3.31 -3.13
CA ALA A 274 -7.80 4.46 -3.68
C ALA A 274 -6.84 5.04 -2.64
N SER A 275 -5.58 5.26 -3.03
CA SER A 275 -4.56 5.91 -2.22
C SER A 275 -3.93 7.06 -3.02
N GLU A 276 -2.73 6.89 -3.56
CA GLU A 276 -2.04 7.86 -4.43
C GLU A 276 -2.79 8.03 -5.76
N SER A 277 -3.25 6.92 -6.33
CA SER A 277 -4.02 6.89 -7.58
C SER A 277 -5.37 6.25 -7.33
N VAL A 278 -6.42 6.76 -7.96
CA VAL A 278 -7.73 6.11 -7.99
C VAL A 278 -7.82 5.18 -9.20
N PRO A 279 -8.56 4.05 -9.09
CA PRO A 279 -8.88 3.24 -10.26
C PRO A 279 -9.56 4.07 -11.34
N CYS A 280 -8.97 4.11 -12.53
CA CYS A 280 -9.47 4.95 -13.61
C CYS A 280 -9.32 4.29 -14.98
N VAL A 281 -10.10 4.79 -15.93
CA VAL A 281 -10.05 4.41 -17.34
C VAL A 281 -9.69 5.63 -18.15
N LEU A 282 -8.61 5.53 -18.90
CA LEU A 282 -8.12 6.59 -19.78
C LEU A 282 -8.33 6.19 -21.24
N ARG A 283 -8.59 7.18 -22.09
CA ARG A 283 -8.36 7.05 -23.52
C ARG A 283 -7.03 7.73 -23.86
N VAL A 284 -6.24 7.05 -24.66
CA VAL A 284 -4.97 7.56 -25.17
C VAL A 284 -5.05 7.65 -26.69
N ASP A 285 -4.68 8.80 -27.24
CA ASP A 285 -4.56 9.04 -28.66
C ASP A 285 -3.41 10.03 -28.94
N ARG A 286 -3.21 10.43 -30.19
CA ARG A 286 -2.15 11.38 -30.56
C ARG A 286 -2.24 12.75 -29.87
N ARG A 287 -3.38 13.10 -29.29
CA ARG A 287 -3.59 14.37 -28.58
C ARG A 287 -3.24 14.25 -27.09
N GLY A 288 -3.00 13.03 -26.59
CA GLY A 288 -2.65 12.74 -25.21
C GLY A 288 -3.69 11.92 -24.47
N LEU A 289 -3.77 12.13 -23.16
CA LEU A 289 -4.62 11.38 -22.23
C LEU A 289 -5.98 12.08 -22.03
N THR A 290 -7.04 11.29 -21.93
CA THR A 290 -8.38 11.77 -21.56
C THR A 290 -8.97 10.81 -20.54
N ILE A 291 -9.41 11.30 -19.39
CA ILE A 291 -10.09 10.49 -18.36
C ILE A 291 -11.51 10.17 -18.87
N LEU A 292 -11.85 8.89 -18.99
CA LEU A 292 -13.19 8.43 -19.36
C LEU A 292 -14.05 8.07 -18.15
N ALA A 293 -13.44 7.55 -17.12
CA ALA A 293 -14.09 7.21 -15.86
C ALA A 293 -13.08 7.11 -14.72
N GLU A 294 -13.54 7.42 -13.51
CA GLU A 294 -12.82 7.20 -12.26
C GLU A 294 -13.78 6.57 -11.24
N ARG A 295 -13.27 5.61 -10.47
CA ARG A 295 -14.00 5.04 -9.34
C ARG A 295 -13.65 5.88 -8.09
N ARG A 296 -14.64 6.57 -7.56
CA ARG A 296 -14.53 7.40 -6.33
C ARG A 296 -14.96 6.61 -5.10
#